data_3e8716be08e69ec0899990724ab264f4
#
_entry.id   3e8716be08e69ec0899990724ab264f4
#
_cell.length_a   1.000
_cell.length_b   1.000
_cell.length_c   1.000
_cell.angle_alpha   90.00
_cell.angle_beta   90.00
_cell.angle_gamma   90.00
#
_symmetry.space_group_name_H-M   'P 1'
#
loop_
_entity.id
_entity.type
_entity.pdbx_description
1 polymer ?
#
loop_
_entity_poly.entity_id
_entity_poly.type
_entity_poly.pdbx_seq_one_letter_code
_entity_poly.pdbx_strand_id
1 'polypeptide(L)'
;EGEDLWKMTGEKRKETRRNIQMIFQDPYSSLDPRKTASYSIEEAMKVHGMGEDSRERHQRALEALQEVGLDIQHMERYPHEFSGGQRQRVNIARALSISPKVIVCDEPVSALDVSIQAQVLNLLQDLQEQKNLSYIFVTHDMSVVKHISDDILVMYVGSMVEKCPADDPEP
;
A
#
# COMPACT_ATOMS: atom_id res chain seq x y z
N GLU A 1 3.68 -11.03 -17.15
CA GLU A 1 5.10 -10.85 -17.46
C GLU A 1 5.25 -10.62 -18.96
N GLY A 2 5.72 -9.42 -19.36
CA GLY A 2 5.85 -9.05 -20.77
C GLY A 2 4.54 -8.74 -21.51
N GLU A 3 3.41 -8.67 -20.82
CA GLU A 3 2.12 -8.34 -21.40
C GLU A 3 1.70 -6.89 -21.08
N ASP A 4 1.09 -6.25 -22.07
CA ASP A 4 0.60 -4.88 -21.95
C ASP A 4 -0.66 -4.84 -21.09
N LEU A 5 -0.58 -4.19 -19.94
CA LEU A 5 -1.69 -4.04 -18.98
C LEU A 5 -2.93 -3.39 -19.61
N TRP A 6 -2.75 -2.48 -20.56
CA TRP A 6 -3.83 -1.76 -21.22
C TRP A 6 -4.64 -2.64 -22.18
N LYS A 7 -4.03 -3.71 -22.69
CA LYS A 7 -4.67 -4.67 -23.60
C LYS A 7 -5.38 -5.81 -22.87
N MET A 8 -5.20 -5.93 -21.56
CA MET A 8 -5.86 -6.98 -20.78
C MET A 8 -7.37 -6.73 -20.65
N THR A 9 -8.16 -7.80 -20.76
CA THR A 9 -9.63 -7.77 -20.64
C THR A 9 -10.12 -8.92 -19.77
N GLY A 10 -11.37 -8.87 -19.34
CA GLY A 10 -12.04 -9.95 -18.61
C GLY A 10 -11.35 -10.35 -17.30
N GLU A 11 -11.29 -11.64 -17.03
CA GLU A 11 -10.73 -12.21 -15.80
C GLU A 11 -9.25 -11.86 -15.62
N LYS A 12 -8.46 -11.81 -16.70
CA LYS A 12 -7.04 -11.47 -16.65
C LYS A 12 -6.81 -10.05 -16.12
N ARG A 13 -7.64 -9.09 -16.54
CA ARG A 13 -7.61 -7.72 -16.02
C ARG A 13 -7.96 -7.71 -14.52
N LYS A 14 -8.96 -8.50 -14.10
CA LYS A 14 -9.38 -8.60 -12.71
C LYS A 14 -8.26 -9.18 -11.82
N GLU A 15 -7.63 -10.25 -12.27
CA GLU A 15 -6.49 -10.87 -11.60
C GLU A 15 -5.30 -9.88 -11.49
N THR A 16 -4.98 -9.18 -12.58
CA THR A 16 -3.92 -8.19 -12.59
C THR A 16 -4.19 -7.05 -11.61
N ARG A 17 -5.42 -6.55 -11.54
CA ARG A 17 -5.82 -5.53 -10.55
C ARG A 17 -5.74 -6.04 -9.11
N ARG A 18 -5.95 -7.32 -8.88
CA ARG A 18 -5.72 -7.94 -7.58
C ARG A 18 -4.24 -8.00 -7.24
N ASN A 19 -3.40 -8.39 -8.20
CA ASN A 19 -1.96 -8.53 -8.01
C ASN A 19 -1.21 -7.20 -7.89
N ILE A 20 -1.79 -6.09 -8.35
CA ILE A 20 -1.20 -4.74 -8.28
C ILE A 20 -2.15 -3.86 -7.50
N GLN A 21 -1.70 -3.41 -6.34
CA GLN A 21 -2.46 -2.50 -5.48
C GLN A 21 -1.77 -1.15 -5.37
N MET A 22 -2.48 -0.16 -4.85
CA MET A 22 -1.96 1.20 -4.72
C MET A 22 -2.22 1.76 -3.33
N ILE A 23 -1.20 2.38 -2.77
CA ILE A 23 -1.28 3.22 -1.57
C ILE A 23 -1.12 4.66 -2.01
N PHE A 24 -2.13 5.49 -1.76
CA PHE A 24 -2.21 6.87 -2.23
C PHE A 24 -1.54 7.84 -1.24
N GLN A 25 -1.15 9.00 -1.75
CA GLN A 25 -0.51 10.09 -1.05
C GLN A 25 -1.31 10.60 0.16
N ASP A 26 -2.61 10.78 0.00
CA ASP A 26 -3.48 11.26 1.08
C ASP A 26 -4.25 10.10 1.71
N PRO A 27 -3.86 9.69 2.93
CA PRO A 27 -4.54 8.60 3.62
C PRO A 27 -5.98 8.96 4.04
N TYR A 28 -6.32 10.25 4.12
CA TYR A 28 -7.68 10.66 4.49
C TYR A 28 -8.66 10.51 3.34
N SER A 29 -8.30 10.98 2.15
CA SER A 29 -9.15 10.89 0.95
C SER A 29 -9.29 9.46 0.41
N SER A 30 -8.39 8.56 0.83
CA SER A 30 -8.37 7.16 0.40
C SER A 30 -9.41 6.28 1.12
N LEU A 31 -10.00 6.76 2.20
CA LEU A 31 -11.00 6.05 3.02
C LEU A 31 -12.34 6.80 2.99
N ASP A 32 -13.46 6.08 2.84
CA ASP A 32 -14.80 6.70 3.00
C ASP A 32 -14.98 7.07 4.48
N PRO A 33 -15.15 8.37 4.82
CA PRO A 33 -15.25 8.83 6.21
C PRO A 33 -16.48 8.28 6.96
N ARG A 34 -17.43 7.70 6.24
CA ARG A 34 -18.67 7.12 6.79
C ARG A 34 -18.56 5.62 7.06
N LYS A 35 -17.40 5.01 6.78
CA LYS A 35 -17.16 3.58 6.90
C LYS A 35 -16.06 3.31 7.91
N THR A 36 -16.19 2.18 8.63
CA THR A 36 -15.19 1.74 9.59
C THR A 36 -13.94 1.20 8.89
N ALA A 37 -12.85 1.04 9.64
CA ALA A 37 -11.62 0.44 9.12
C ALA A 37 -11.86 -0.99 8.64
N SER A 38 -12.57 -1.82 9.42
CA SER A 38 -12.93 -3.19 9.02
C SER A 38 -13.71 -3.21 7.72
N TYR A 39 -14.74 -2.38 7.60
CA TYR A 39 -15.54 -2.30 6.39
C TYR A 39 -14.69 -1.98 5.15
N SER A 40 -13.77 -1.02 5.25
CA SER A 40 -12.93 -0.61 4.13
C SER A 40 -12.00 -1.74 3.65
N ILE A 41 -11.53 -2.59 4.56
CA ILE A 41 -10.71 -3.76 4.26
C ILE A 41 -11.57 -4.91 3.70
N GLU A 42 -12.70 -5.19 4.33
CA GLU A 42 -13.64 -6.23 3.89
C GLU A 42 -14.21 -5.95 2.50
N GLU A 43 -14.47 -4.68 2.18
CA GLU A 43 -14.95 -4.26 0.86
C GLU A 43 -13.92 -4.58 -0.23
N ALA A 44 -12.63 -4.33 0.01
CA ALA A 44 -11.56 -4.68 -0.91
C ALA A 44 -11.54 -6.20 -1.18
N MET A 45 -11.61 -7.01 -0.13
CA MET A 45 -11.70 -8.46 -0.26
C MET A 45 -12.95 -8.90 -1.03
N LYS A 46 -14.11 -8.32 -0.73
CA LYS A 46 -15.39 -8.64 -1.39
C LYS A 46 -15.36 -8.35 -2.89
N VAL A 47 -14.81 -7.18 -3.29
CA VAL A 47 -14.68 -6.79 -4.71
C VAL A 47 -13.81 -7.78 -5.49
N HIS A 48 -12.78 -8.33 -4.84
CA HIS A 48 -11.87 -9.30 -5.45
C HIS A 48 -12.29 -10.77 -5.26
N GLY A 49 -13.48 -11.01 -4.66
CA GLY A 49 -14.01 -12.36 -4.47
C GLY A 49 -13.23 -13.20 -3.45
N MET A 50 -12.65 -12.53 -2.43
CA MET A 50 -11.90 -13.18 -1.36
C MET A 50 -12.76 -13.37 -0.11
N GLY A 51 -12.56 -14.51 0.57
CA GLY A 51 -13.34 -14.93 1.73
C GLY A 51 -14.72 -15.49 1.34
N GLU A 52 -15.03 -16.67 1.87
CA GLU A 52 -16.27 -17.39 1.53
C GLU A 52 -17.51 -16.65 2.03
N ASP A 53 -17.41 -16.09 3.24
CA ASP A 53 -18.51 -15.37 3.88
C ASP A 53 -18.06 -14.06 4.57
N SER A 54 -18.99 -13.35 5.21
CA SER A 54 -18.71 -12.11 5.94
C SER A 54 -17.86 -12.35 7.18
N ARG A 55 -18.01 -13.49 7.85
CA ARG A 55 -17.28 -13.81 9.08
C ARG A 55 -15.80 -14.05 8.78
N GLU A 56 -15.52 -14.77 7.71
CA GLU A 56 -14.15 -15.00 7.27
C GLU A 56 -13.48 -13.69 6.85
N ARG A 57 -14.18 -12.83 6.09
CA ARG A 57 -13.64 -11.52 5.72
C ARG A 57 -13.35 -10.64 6.93
N HIS A 58 -14.24 -10.65 7.92
CA HIS A 58 -14.05 -9.91 9.17
C HIS A 58 -12.81 -10.38 9.95
N GLN A 59 -12.62 -11.69 10.04
CA GLN A 59 -11.43 -12.27 10.68
C GLN A 59 -10.14 -11.90 9.93
N ARG A 60 -10.14 -12.00 8.61
CA ARG A 60 -9.00 -11.58 7.77
C ARG A 60 -8.73 -10.08 7.84
N ALA A 61 -9.75 -9.25 8.00
CA ALA A 61 -9.58 -7.80 8.21
C ALA A 61 -8.87 -7.51 9.52
N LEU A 62 -9.21 -8.25 10.60
CA LEU A 62 -8.50 -8.16 11.87
C LEU A 62 -7.02 -8.56 11.71
N GLU A 63 -6.75 -9.67 11.06
CA GLU A 63 -5.39 -10.14 10.79
C GLU A 63 -4.58 -9.10 10.00
N ALA A 64 -5.16 -8.52 8.96
CA ALA A 64 -4.51 -7.46 8.18
C ALA A 64 -4.23 -6.19 9.01
N LEU A 65 -5.11 -5.82 9.94
CA LEU A 65 -4.86 -4.71 10.87
C LEU A 65 -3.73 -5.04 11.86
N GLN A 66 -3.69 -6.26 12.37
CA GLN A 66 -2.62 -6.70 13.28
C GLN A 66 -1.24 -6.72 12.60
N GLU A 67 -1.16 -7.12 11.33
CA GLU A 67 0.06 -7.07 10.54
C GLU A 67 0.68 -5.66 10.42
N VAL A 68 -0.15 -4.63 10.47
CA VAL A 68 0.31 -3.23 10.44
C VAL A 68 0.42 -2.59 11.84
N GLY A 69 0.34 -3.39 12.92
CA GLY A 69 0.47 -2.93 14.30
C GLY A 69 -0.78 -2.22 14.85
N LEU A 70 -1.94 -2.49 14.28
CA LEU A 70 -3.25 -2.12 14.82
C LEU A 70 -3.91 -3.34 15.48
N ASP A 71 -4.96 -3.14 16.26
CA ASP A 71 -5.63 -4.21 17.01
C ASP A 71 -7.17 -4.20 16.82
N ILE A 72 -7.86 -5.11 17.49
CA ILE A 72 -9.30 -5.28 17.42
C ILE A 72 -10.08 -3.99 17.75
N GLN A 73 -9.55 -3.13 18.64
CA GLN A 73 -10.23 -1.88 19.02
C GLN A 73 -10.28 -0.89 17.84
N HIS A 74 -9.45 -1.06 16.84
CA HIS A 74 -9.39 -0.23 15.65
C HIS A 74 -10.38 -0.66 14.56
N MET A 75 -10.94 -1.87 14.65
CA MET A 75 -11.84 -2.43 13.63
C MET A 75 -13.06 -1.53 13.36
N GLU A 76 -13.70 -1.06 14.44
CA GLU A 76 -14.96 -0.31 14.39
C GLU A 76 -14.77 1.21 14.37
N ARG A 77 -13.52 1.69 14.33
CA ARG A 77 -13.23 3.13 14.27
C ARG A 77 -13.41 3.67 12.85
N TYR A 78 -13.86 4.92 12.79
CA TYR A 78 -13.97 5.70 11.57
C TYR A 78 -12.66 6.43 11.24
N PRO A 79 -12.40 6.81 9.98
CA PRO A 79 -11.15 7.48 9.58
C PRO A 79 -10.79 8.72 10.40
N HIS A 80 -11.76 9.50 10.87
CA HIS A 80 -11.53 10.70 11.68
C HIS A 80 -11.04 10.41 13.09
N GLU A 81 -11.19 9.16 13.59
CA GLU A 81 -10.76 8.74 14.93
C GLU A 81 -9.31 8.22 14.96
N PHE A 82 -8.64 8.19 13.80
CA PHE A 82 -7.25 7.76 13.67
C PHE A 82 -6.29 8.94 13.52
N SER A 83 -5.06 8.79 14.04
CA SER A 83 -3.96 9.67 13.66
C SER A 83 -3.59 9.49 12.18
N GLY A 84 -2.80 10.42 11.61
CA GLY A 84 -2.33 10.32 10.23
C GLY A 84 -1.61 8.99 9.95
N GLY A 85 -0.67 8.62 10.82
CA GLY A 85 0.07 7.35 10.70
C GLY A 85 -0.82 6.11 10.87
N GLN A 86 -1.81 6.15 11.75
CA GLN A 86 -2.77 5.05 11.89
C GLN A 86 -3.66 4.91 10.65
N ARG A 87 -4.13 6.02 10.06
CA ARG A 87 -4.88 5.98 8.77
C ARG A 87 -4.04 5.37 7.67
N GLN A 88 -2.76 5.73 7.59
CA GLN A 88 -1.85 5.13 6.61
C GLN A 88 -1.70 3.63 6.82
N ARG A 89 -1.57 3.17 8.07
CA ARG A 89 -1.55 1.73 8.40
C ARG A 89 -2.85 1.02 7.98
N VAL A 90 -4.02 1.64 8.14
CA VAL A 90 -5.29 1.07 7.62
C VAL A 90 -5.28 0.96 6.09
N ASN A 91 -4.75 1.96 5.37
CA ASN A 91 -4.61 1.89 3.91
C ASN A 91 -3.65 0.78 3.46
N ILE A 92 -2.53 0.60 4.19
CA ILE A 92 -1.60 -0.50 3.95
C ILE A 92 -2.29 -1.85 4.19
N ALA A 93 -3.00 -2.01 5.32
CA ALA A 93 -3.76 -3.23 5.63
C ALA A 93 -4.80 -3.55 4.55
N ARG A 94 -5.52 -2.54 4.06
CA ARG A 94 -6.47 -2.68 2.96
C ARG A 94 -5.79 -3.20 1.68
N ALA A 95 -4.64 -2.63 1.31
CA ALA A 95 -3.90 -3.08 0.12
C ALA A 95 -3.39 -4.53 0.29
N LEU A 96 -2.92 -4.90 1.47
CA LEU A 96 -2.41 -6.24 1.79
C LEU A 96 -3.49 -7.31 1.87
N SER A 97 -4.70 -6.96 2.28
CA SER A 97 -5.81 -7.90 2.56
C SER A 97 -6.18 -8.80 1.38
N ILE A 98 -5.83 -8.39 0.17
CA ILE A 98 -6.10 -9.14 -1.06
C ILE A 98 -4.85 -9.88 -1.60
N SER A 99 -3.76 -9.93 -0.81
CA SER A 99 -2.51 -10.63 -1.13
C SER A 99 -1.93 -10.23 -2.50
N PRO A 100 -1.58 -8.95 -2.70
CA PRO A 100 -0.99 -8.47 -3.94
C PRO A 100 0.44 -8.99 -4.11
N LYS A 101 0.98 -8.89 -5.33
CA LYS A 101 2.40 -9.14 -5.62
C LYS A 101 3.20 -7.83 -5.69
N VAL A 102 2.55 -6.77 -6.13
CA VAL A 102 3.16 -5.45 -6.33
C VAL A 102 2.29 -4.39 -5.65
N ILE A 103 2.90 -3.47 -4.94
CA ILE A 103 2.22 -2.30 -4.39
C ILE A 103 2.88 -1.04 -4.95
N VAL A 104 2.09 -0.18 -5.58
CA VAL A 104 2.50 1.16 -6.00
C VAL A 104 2.26 2.09 -4.81
N CYS A 105 3.32 2.68 -4.29
CA CYS A 105 3.29 3.63 -3.19
C CYS A 105 3.48 5.04 -3.76
N ASP A 106 2.40 5.80 -3.85
CA ASP A 106 2.43 7.18 -4.35
C ASP A 106 2.56 8.15 -3.17
N GLU A 107 3.78 8.64 -2.93
CA GLU A 107 4.13 9.50 -1.79
C GLU A 107 3.54 9.04 -0.42
N PRO A 108 3.68 7.78 -0.03
CA PRO A 108 2.89 7.19 1.06
C PRO A 108 3.19 7.77 2.45
N VAL A 109 4.22 8.59 2.58
CA VAL A 109 4.66 9.17 3.86
C VAL A 109 4.75 10.71 3.85
N SER A 110 4.54 11.38 2.72
CA SER A 110 4.76 12.82 2.55
C SER A 110 3.88 13.69 3.47
N ALA A 111 2.70 13.23 3.84
CA ALA A 111 1.78 13.93 4.73
C ALA A 111 1.95 13.60 6.23
N LEU A 112 3.02 12.90 6.61
CA LEU A 112 3.26 12.43 7.98
C LEU A 112 4.45 13.16 8.61
N ASP A 113 4.45 13.23 9.95
CA ASP A 113 5.60 13.71 10.72
C ASP A 113 6.81 12.77 10.54
N VAL A 114 8.04 13.31 10.59
CA VAL A 114 9.29 12.58 10.34
C VAL A 114 9.41 11.29 11.16
N SER A 115 9.03 11.31 12.43
CA SER A 115 9.08 10.12 13.28
C SER A 115 8.08 9.03 12.87
N ILE A 116 6.92 9.44 12.39
CA ILE A 116 5.88 8.54 11.89
C ILE A 116 6.24 8.02 10.50
N GLN A 117 6.86 8.86 9.64
CA GLN A 117 7.39 8.43 8.36
C GLN A 117 8.34 7.24 8.51
N ALA A 118 9.34 7.36 9.41
CA ALA A 118 10.30 6.28 9.67
C ALA A 118 9.60 4.98 10.11
N GLN A 119 8.59 5.07 10.98
CA GLN A 119 7.83 3.90 11.41
C GLN A 119 7.06 3.23 10.26
N VAL A 120 6.47 4.01 9.35
CA VAL A 120 5.73 3.48 8.20
C VAL A 120 6.68 2.88 7.17
N LEU A 121 7.85 3.49 6.94
CA LEU A 121 8.87 2.95 6.03
C LEU A 121 9.42 1.62 6.54
N ASN A 122 9.77 1.53 7.82
CA ASN A 122 10.23 0.26 8.42
C ASN A 122 9.13 -0.82 8.33
N LEU A 123 7.87 -0.46 8.60
CA LEU A 123 6.76 -1.40 8.41
C LEU A 123 6.66 -1.91 6.97
N LEU A 124 6.84 -1.04 5.97
CA LEU A 124 6.80 -1.45 4.56
C LEU A 124 7.95 -2.38 4.20
N GLN A 125 9.16 -2.14 4.73
CA GLN A 125 10.31 -3.04 4.55
C GLN A 125 10.07 -4.41 5.20
N ASP A 126 9.60 -4.44 6.45
CA ASP A 126 9.26 -5.69 7.14
C ASP A 126 8.23 -6.50 6.35
N LEU A 127 7.20 -5.84 5.83
CA LEU A 127 6.16 -6.47 5.00
C LEU A 127 6.70 -6.95 3.64
N GLN A 128 7.65 -6.23 3.05
CA GLN A 128 8.32 -6.63 1.82
C GLN A 128 9.04 -7.97 2.00
N GLU A 129 9.83 -8.08 3.05
CA GLU A 129 10.57 -9.30 3.37
C GLU A 129 9.64 -10.47 3.73
N GLN A 130 8.69 -10.25 4.64
CA GLN A 130 7.78 -11.29 5.14
C GLN A 130 6.85 -11.86 4.07
N LYS A 131 6.41 -11.01 3.13
CA LYS A 131 5.41 -11.37 2.11
C LYS A 131 5.98 -11.48 0.70
N ASN A 132 7.29 -11.25 0.53
CA ASN A 132 7.97 -11.24 -0.78
C ASN A 132 7.27 -10.29 -1.77
N LEU A 133 6.99 -9.06 -1.31
CA LEU A 133 6.35 -8.02 -2.09
C LEU A 133 7.37 -7.25 -2.95
N SER A 134 6.92 -6.74 -4.09
CA SER A 134 7.64 -5.73 -4.85
C SER A 134 6.96 -4.37 -4.68
N TYR A 135 7.75 -3.32 -4.46
CA TYR A 135 7.25 -1.95 -4.41
C TYR A 135 7.65 -1.16 -5.66
N ILE A 136 6.74 -0.31 -6.13
CA ILE A 136 7.04 0.83 -6.99
C ILE A 136 6.82 2.07 -6.15
N PHE A 137 7.89 2.72 -5.74
CA PHE A 137 7.84 3.83 -4.80
C PHE A 137 7.98 5.16 -5.55
N VAL A 138 6.99 6.03 -5.47
CA VAL A 138 7.02 7.37 -6.03
C VAL A 138 7.26 8.35 -4.87
N THR A 139 8.32 9.12 -4.93
CA THR A 139 8.66 10.12 -3.90
C THR A 139 9.58 11.19 -4.48
N HIS A 140 9.59 12.37 -3.87
CA HIS A 140 10.54 13.44 -4.14
C HIS A 140 11.60 13.59 -3.03
N ASP A 141 11.54 12.74 -1.99
CA ASP A 141 12.46 12.77 -0.86
C ASP A 141 13.59 11.74 -1.05
N MET A 142 14.80 12.23 -1.30
CA MET A 142 15.98 11.40 -1.53
C MET A 142 16.37 10.57 -0.30
N SER A 143 16.01 10.99 0.91
CA SER A 143 16.26 10.19 2.11
C SER A 143 15.39 8.94 2.16
N VAL A 144 14.15 9.05 1.71
CA VAL A 144 13.22 7.92 1.56
C VAL A 144 13.72 6.97 0.48
N VAL A 145 14.15 7.51 -0.68
CA VAL A 145 14.68 6.71 -1.80
C VAL A 145 15.85 5.84 -1.34
N LYS A 146 16.86 6.44 -0.69
CA LYS A 146 18.04 5.71 -0.20
C LYS A 146 17.72 4.64 0.84
N HIS A 147 16.60 4.78 1.55
CA HIS A 147 16.21 3.87 2.62
C HIS A 147 15.48 2.61 2.12
N ILE A 148 14.69 2.73 1.04
CA ILE A 148 13.74 1.67 0.65
C ILE A 148 13.98 1.09 -0.75
N SER A 149 14.82 1.73 -1.59
CA SER A 149 14.94 1.36 -3.00
C SER A 149 16.14 0.47 -3.28
N ASP A 150 16.00 -0.46 -4.23
CA ASP A 150 17.09 -1.22 -4.84
C ASP A 150 17.54 -0.54 -6.15
N ASP A 151 16.58 -0.07 -6.95
CA ASP A 151 16.79 0.66 -8.21
C ASP A 151 16.09 2.02 -8.16
N ILE A 152 16.72 3.04 -8.72
CA ILE A 152 16.20 4.41 -8.82
C ILE A 152 15.92 4.75 -10.29
N LEU A 153 14.73 5.33 -10.53
CA LEU A 153 14.34 5.92 -11.80
C LEU A 153 14.09 7.41 -11.60
N VAL A 154 14.88 8.26 -12.24
CA VAL A 154 14.66 9.71 -12.20
C VAL A 154 13.78 10.13 -13.37
N MET A 155 12.70 10.85 -13.07
CA MET A 155 11.77 11.37 -14.04
C MET A 155 11.80 12.89 -14.09
N TYR A 156 11.81 13.45 -15.29
CA TYR A 156 11.70 14.88 -15.54
C TYR A 156 10.72 15.16 -16.69
N VAL A 157 9.73 16.01 -16.44
CA VAL A 157 8.68 16.40 -17.41
C VAL A 157 8.06 15.18 -18.13
N GLY A 158 7.73 14.13 -17.35
CA GLY A 158 7.09 12.90 -17.88
C GLY A 158 8.01 11.95 -18.63
N SER A 159 9.31 12.23 -18.70
CA SER A 159 10.31 11.36 -19.33
C SER A 159 11.27 10.80 -18.30
N MET A 160 11.66 9.54 -18.47
CA MET A 160 12.74 8.93 -17.69
C MET A 160 14.07 9.50 -18.20
N VAL A 161 14.81 10.15 -17.30
CA VAL A 161 16.11 10.78 -17.65
C VAL A 161 17.30 9.97 -17.16
N GLU A 162 17.09 9.14 -16.13
CA GLU A 162 18.16 8.36 -15.53
C GLU A 162 17.61 7.07 -14.90
N LYS A 163 18.46 6.03 -14.88
CA LYS A 163 18.26 4.81 -14.10
C LYS A 163 19.60 4.39 -13.49
N CYS A 164 19.62 4.21 -12.16
CA CYS A 164 20.82 3.75 -11.43
C CYS A 164 20.42 2.81 -10.28
N PRO A 165 21.33 1.95 -9.80
CA PRO A 165 21.18 1.25 -8.51
C PRO A 165 21.14 2.25 -7.36
N ALA A 166 20.43 1.91 -6.28
CA ALA A 166 20.34 2.79 -5.10
C ALA A 166 21.66 2.89 -4.31
N ASP A 167 22.52 1.87 -4.42
CA ASP A 167 23.84 1.82 -3.75
C ASP A 167 24.89 2.74 -4.42
N ASP A 168 24.66 3.16 -5.65
CA ASP A 168 25.55 4.04 -6.42
C ASP A 168 24.75 5.18 -7.07
N PRO A 169 24.27 6.15 -6.26
CA PRO A 169 23.46 7.26 -6.75
C PRO A 169 24.34 8.44 -7.24
N GLU A 170 25.52 8.21 -7.80
CA GLU A 170 26.28 9.28 -8.44
C GLU A 170 25.72 9.56 -9.84
N PRO A 171 25.44 10.85 -10.13
CA PRO A 171 25.01 11.29 -11.47
C PRO A 171 26.15 11.28 -12.49
#